data_e9111b1ea28a6a3f4e125415294a435c
#
_entry.id   e9111b1ea28a6a3f4e125415294a435c
#
_cell.length_a   1.000
_cell.length_b   1.000
_cell.length_c   1.000
_cell.angle_alpha   90.00
_cell.angle_beta   90.00
_cell.angle_gamma   90.00
#
_symmetry.space_group_name_H-M   'P 1'
#
loop_
_entity.id
_entity.type
_entity.pdbx_description
1 polymer ?
#
loop_
_entity_poly.entity_id
_entity_poly.type
_entity_poly.pdbx_seq_one_letter_code
_entity_poly.pdbx_strand_id
1 'polypeptide(L)'
;MKKILLLLILITTVSFNAPQEDAYDVGEYFKFRIHYGIVNAGYATLEVKDATINNKKAFHVVGKGYTTGMSRFFFKVDDLYESYIDKETGNPYQYIRKISEGGYTKNQEGFFNQSTNKVIVKDYKNKTEKTLMIPKNTQDILSTFYYLRNHPNIDKLKVGEAIAIDMFFDDETTKFKLKFIGRENITTKFGVVP
;
A
#
# COMPACT_ATOMS: atom_id res chain seq x y z
N MET A 1 25.60 68.28 0.69
CA MET A 1 25.67 67.04 -0.05
C MET A 1 25.12 65.91 0.80
N LYS A 2 23.89 65.51 0.60
CA LYS A 2 23.22 64.47 1.35
C LYS A 2 23.56 63.09 0.72
N LYS A 3 24.26 62.24 1.47
CA LYS A 3 24.51 60.84 1.04
C LYS A 3 23.26 60.00 1.36
N ILE A 4 22.54 59.57 0.35
CA ILE A 4 21.45 58.62 0.45
C ILE A 4 22.06 57.23 0.52
N LEU A 5 21.96 56.58 1.69
CA LEU A 5 22.36 55.21 1.93
C LEU A 5 21.20 54.28 1.46
N LEU A 6 21.35 53.69 0.31
CA LEU A 6 20.38 52.75 -0.23
C LEU A 6 20.61 51.38 0.44
N LEU A 7 19.78 51.07 1.44
CA LEU A 7 19.76 49.75 2.11
C LEU A 7 19.02 48.74 1.20
N LEU A 8 19.78 47.93 0.49
CA LEU A 8 19.23 46.83 -0.32
C LEU A 8 18.84 45.70 0.62
N ILE A 9 17.57 45.59 0.97
CA ILE A 9 17.04 44.45 1.71
C ILE A 9 16.90 43.28 0.74
N LEU A 10 17.86 42.34 0.81
CA LEU A 10 17.78 41.06 0.09
C LEU A 10 16.78 40.16 0.80
N ILE A 11 15.53 40.18 0.33
CA ILE A 11 14.50 39.27 0.81
C ILE A 11 14.80 37.90 0.18
N THR A 12 15.49 37.05 0.93
CA THR A 12 15.61 35.62 0.58
C THR A 12 14.26 34.97 0.86
N THR A 13 13.48 34.73 -0.19
CA THR A 13 12.27 33.91 -0.13
C THR A 13 12.72 32.46 0.12
N VAL A 14 12.76 32.07 1.38
CA VAL A 14 12.86 30.67 1.74
C VAL A 14 11.52 30.04 1.37
N SER A 15 11.47 29.36 0.23
CA SER A 15 10.33 28.51 -0.11
C SER A 15 10.26 27.39 0.92
N PHE A 16 9.41 27.52 1.90
CA PHE A 16 8.99 26.40 2.74
C PHE A 16 8.17 25.47 1.84
N ASN A 17 8.79 24.41 1.32
CA ASN A 17 8.02 23.29 0.84
C ASN A 17 7.35 22.69 2.08
N ALA A 18 6.06 22.91 2.25
CA ALA A 18 5.28 22.19 3.24
C ALA A 18 5.52 20.68 3.01
N PRO A 19 5.82 19.90 4.03
CA PRO A 19 5.92 18.45 3.89
C PRO A 19 4.61 17.98 3.26
N GLN A 20 4.72 17.17 2.23
CA GLN A 20 3.54 16.55 1.62
C GLN A 20 2.90 15.70 2.72
N GLU A 21 1.65 16.01 3.08
CA GLU A 21 0.91 15.18 4.03
C GLU A 21 0.70 13.80 3.42
N ASP A 22 0.96 12.77 4.20
CA ASP A 22 0.69 11.40 3.78
C ASP A 22 -0.82 11.21 3.57
N ALA A 23 -1.19 10.51 2.49
CA ALA A 23 -2.59 10.20 2.18
C ALA A 23 -3.23 9.20 3.15
N TYR A 24 -2.48 8.71 4.14
CA TYR A 24 -2.91 7.79 5.19
C TYR A 24 -2.01 7.91 6.42
N ASP A 25 -2.52 7.52 7.58
CA ASP A 25 -1.75 7.49 8.84
C ASP A 25 -2.23 6.34 9.74
N VAL A 26 -1.54 6.19 10.86
CA VAL A 26 -1.89 5.24 11.93
C VAL A 26 -3.32 5.46 12.40
N GLY A 27 -4.08 4.38 12.52
CA GLY A 27 -5.49 4.40 12.90
C GLY A 27 -6.44 4.40 11.71
N GLU A 28 -5.94 4.52 10.47
CA GLU A 28 -6.80 4.35 9.30
C GLU A 28 -7.39 2.92 9.28
N TYR A 29 -8.69 2.83 9.05
CA TYR A 29 -9.42 1.58 8.98
C TYR A 29 -10.45 1.59 7.87
N PHE A 30 -10.33 0.64 6.94
CA PHE A 30 -11.34 0.36 5.93
C PHE A 30 -12.04 -0.97 6.19
N LYS A 31 -13.35 -1.00 5.91
CA LYS A 31 -14.14 -2.22 5.88
C LYS A 31 -14.97 -2.27 4.62
N PHE A 32 -14.67 -3.22 3.75
CA PHE A 32 -15.35 -3.45 2.49
C PHE A 32 -16.32 -4.63 2.65
N ARG A 33 -17.57 -4.45 2.23
CA ARG A 33 -18.51 -5.54 2.11
C ARG A 33 -18.38 -6.18 0.73
N ILE A 34 -18.17 -7.48 0.72
CA ILE A 34 -18.12 -8.29 -0.51
C ILE A 34 -19.47 -8.94 -0.67
N HIS A 35 -20.18 -8.63 -1.75
CA HIS A 35 -21.52 -9.16 -1.99
C HIS A 35 -21.75 -9.44 -3.48
N TYR A 36 -22.66 -10.37 -3.75
CA TYR A 36 -23.19 -10.64 -5.08
C TYR A 36 -24.72 -10.45 -5.05
N GLY A 37 -25.19 -9.41 -5.72
CA GLY A 37 -26.59 -8.99 -5.60
C GLY A 37 -26.95 -8.70 -4.13
N ILE A 38 -27.97 -9.38 -3.63
CA ILE A 38 -28.44 -9.25 -2.24
C ILE A 38 -27.67 -10.11 -1.23
N VAL A 39 -26.90 -11.09 -1.73
CA VAL A 39 -26.16 -12.04 -0.88
C VAL A 39 -24.88 -11.42 -0.38
N ASN A 40 -24.71 -11.30 0.94
CA ASN A 40 -23.47 -10.91 1.56
C ASN A 40 -22.51 -12.11 1.59
N ALA A 41 -21.41 -12.04 0.83
CA ALA A 41 -20.42 -13.12 0.77
C ALA A 41 -19.39 -13.03 1.89
N GLY A 42 -19.01 -11.81 2.30
CA GLY A 42 -17.98 -11.62 3.30
C GLY A 42 -17.55 -10.17 3.45
N TYR A 43 -16.39 -10.00 4.05
CA TYR A 43 -15.77 -8.69 4.25
C TYR A 43 -14.28 -8.75 3.98
N ALA A 44 -13.74 -7.62 3.53
CA ALA A 44 -12.32 -7.33 3.57
C ALA A 44 -12.10 -6.12 4.49
N THR A 45 -11.00 -6.13 5.26
CA THR A 45 -10.60 -4.99 6.10
C THR A 45 -9.16 -4.64 5.84
N LEU A 46 -8.83 -3.34 5.94
CA LEU A 46 -7.46 -2.83 5.98
C LEU A 46 -7.34 -1.96 7.23
N GLU A 47 -6.24 -2.11 7.96
CA GLU A 47 -5.93 -1.35 9.17
C GLU A 47 -4.47 -0.94 9.16
N VAL A 48 -4.19 0.33 9.46
CA VAL A 48 -2.83 0.87 9.56
C VAL A 48 -2.46 1.05 11.03
N LYS A 49 -1.37 0.43 11.44
CA LYS A 49 -0.82 0.48 12.81
C LYS A 49 0.58 1.08 12.81
N ASP A 50 1.01 1.56 13.97
CA ASP A 50 2.41 1.93 14.18
C ASP A 50 3.27 0.68 14.43
N ALA A 51 4.49 0.69 13.88
CA ALA A 51 5.44 -0.40 14.09
C ALA A 51 6.89 0.12 14.04
N THR A 52 7.79 -0.72 14.54
CA THR A 52 9.23 -0.50 14.43
C THR A 52 9.89 -1.82 14.02
N ILE A 53 10.64 -1.79 12.92
CA ILE A 53 11.44 -2.93 12.43
C ILE A 53 12.89 -2.50 12.33
N ASN A 54 13.80 -3.24 12.97
CA ASN A 54 15.25 -2.96 12.95
C ASN A 54 15.56 -1.49 13.32
N ASN A 55 14.91 -0.96 14.36
CA ASN A 55 15.00 0.43 14.84
C ASN A 55 14.53 1.51 13.84
N LYS A 56 13.81 1.13 12.78
CA LYS A 56 13.20 2.05 11.83
C LYS A 56 11.70 2.09 11.99
N LYS A 57 11.13 3.30 11.92
CA LYS A 57 9.68 3.50 11.97
C LYS A 57 9.01 2.92 10.74
N ALA A 58 7.92 2.20 10.93
CA ALA A 58 7.15 1.58 9.87
C ALA A 58 5.65 1.74 10.11
N PHE A 59 4.88 1.73 9.03
CA PHE A 59 3.47 1.41 9.08
C PHE A 59 3.31 -0.12 9.02
N HIS A 60 2.54 -0.68 9.93
CA HIS A 60 2.10 -2.08 9.87
C HIS A 60 0.69 -2.11 9.32
N VAL A 61 0.57 -2.44 8.05
CA VAL A 61 -0.72 -2.58 7.37
C VAL A 61 -1.20 -4.01 7.50
N VAL A 62 -2.43 -4.19 8.00
CA VAL A 62 -3.07 -5.49 8.19
C VAL A 62 -4.30 -5.58 7.32
N GLY A 63 -4.29 -6.47 6.34
CA GLY A 63 -5.41 -6.81 5.48
C GLY A 63 -6.02 -8.16 5.89
N LYS A 64 -7.33 -8.22 6.06
CA LYS A 64 -8.05 -9.48 6.32
C LYS A 64 -9.18 -9.65 5.32
N GLY A 65 -9.33 -10.86 4.78
CA GLY A 65 -10.44 -11.28 3.95
C GLY A 65 -11.15 -12.47 4.58
N TYR A 66 -12.48 -12.42 4.73
CA TYR A 66 -13.20 -13.55 5.30
C TYR A 66 -14.64 -13.63 4.80
N THR A 67 -15.11 -14.86 4.60
CA THR A 67 -16.51 -15.15 4.28
C THR A 67 -17.37 -15.20 5.53
N THR A 68 -18.67 -14.89 5.38
CA THR A 68 -19.64 -14.88 6.47
C THR A 68 -20.95 -15.57 6.07
N GLY A 69 -21.76 -15.92 7.06
CA GLY A 69 -23.10 -16.48 6.86
C GLY A 69 -23.09 -17.71 5.95
N MET A 70 -24.06 -17.78 5.04
CA MET A 70 -24.23 -18.91 4.11
C MET A 70 -23.01 -19.12 3.22
N SER A 71 -22.38 -18.04 2.76
CA SER A 71 -21.17 -18.14 1.89
C SER A 71 -20.04 -18.89 2.57
N ARG A 72 -19.85 -18.69 3.89
CA ARG A 72 -18.83 -19.39 4.68
C ARG A 72 -19.08 -20.90 4.77
N PHE A 73 -20.35 -21.32 4.75
CA PHE A 73 -20.69 -22.73 4.78
C PHE A 73 -20.27 -23.45 3.47
N PHE A 74 -20.44 -22.78 2.32
CA PHE A 74 -20.08 -23.34 1.02
C PHE A 74 -18.59 -23.16 0.68
N PHE A 75 -18.03 -22.02 1.00
CA PHE A 75 -16.63 -21.70 0.71
C PHE A 75 -16.04 -20.83 1.79
N LYS A 76 -15.31 -21.46 2.70
CA LYS A 76 -14.67 -20.78 3.82
C LYS A 76 -13.42 -20.05 3.35
N VAL A 77 -13.37 -18.75 3.59
CA VAL A 77 -12.18 -17.89 3.42
C VAL A 77 -11.84 -17.28 4.77
N ASP A 78 -10.57 -17.38 5.15
CA ASP A 78 -9.96 -16.68 6.29
C ASP A 78 -8.52 -16.32 5.88
N ASP A 79 -8.35 -15.13 5.30
CA ASP A 79 -7.06 -14.67 4.77
C ASP A 79 -6.50 -13.53 5.60
N LEU A 80 -5.20 -13.56 5.81
CA LEU A 80 -4.41 -12.52 6.44
C LEU A 80 -3.26 -12.12 5.53
N TYR A 81 -3.21 -10.84 5.22
CA TYR A 81 -2.10 -10.16 4.56
C TYR A 81 -1.55 -9.10 5.50
N GLU A 82 -0.23 -9.03 5.64
CA GLU A 82 0.40 -7.95 6.40
C GLU A 82 1.57 -7.38 5.59
N SER A 83 1.80 -6.08 5.72
CA SER A 83 2.95 -5.39 5.15
C SER A 83 3.52 -4.42 6.18
N TYR A 84 4.83 -4.40 6.30
CA TYR A 84 5.58 -3.44 7.11
C TYR A 84 6.27 -2.47 6.16
N ILE A 85 5.76 -1.23 6.11
CA ILE A 85 6.14 -0.21 5.14
C ILE A 85 6.98 0.86 5.83
N ASP A 86 8.16 1.14 5.30
CA ASP A 86 9.03 2.22 5.76
C ASP A 86 8.31 3.57 5.66
N LYS A 87 8.21 4.31 6.79
CA LYS A 87 7.52 5.61 6.83
C LYS A 87 8.22 6.71 6.01
N GLU A 88 9.53 6.58 5.75
CA GLU A 88 10.28 7.59 5.02
C GLU A 88 10.25 7.35 3.50
N THR A 89 10.36 6.08 3.09
CA THR A 89 10.53 5.73 1.68
C THR A 89 9.27 5.16 1.02
N GLY A 90 8.29 4.70 1.83
CA GLY A 90 7.12 3.97 1.35
C GLY A 90 7.43 2.57 0.84
N ASN A 91 8.66 2.07 1.02
CA ASN A 91 9.05 0.73 0.57
C ASN A 91 8.76 -0.32 1.64
N PRO A 92 8.36 -1.54 1.26
CA PRO A 92 8.14 -2.61 2.22
C PRO A 92 9.46 -3.17 2.75
N TYR A 93 9.47 -3.50 4.06
CA TYR A 93 10.49 -4.31 4.71
C TYR A 93 10.15 -5.79 4.69
N GLN A 94 8.87 -6.08 4.93
CA GLN A 94 8.37 -7.44 5.10
C GLN A 94 6.91 -7.52 4.70
N TYR A 95 6.52 -8.63 4.07
CA TYR A 95 5.13 -9.04 3.97
C TYR A 95 4.88 -10.38 4.65
N ILE A 96 3.65 -10.61 5.09
CA ILE A 96 3.14 -11.88 5.61
C ILE A 96 1.88 -12.24 4.85
N ARG A 97 1.77 -13.50 4.41
CA ARG A 97 0.57 -14.06 3.78
C ARG A 97 0.19 -15.36 4.47
N LYS A 98 -0.97 -15.35 5.12
CA LYS A 98 -1.59 -16.56 5.67
C LYS A 98 -2.96 -16.72 5.02
N ILE A 99 -3.08 -17.67 4.10
CA ILE A 99 -4.25 -17.90 3.27
C ILE A 99 -4.93 -19.18 3.70
N SER A 100 -6.26 -19.14 3.77
CA SER A 100 -7.10 -20.30 4.02
C SER A 100 -8.40 -20.16 3.22
N GLU A 101 -8.42 -20.76 2.01
CA GLU A 101 -9.51 -20.64 1.02
C GLU A 101 -9.96 -22.03 0.55
N GLY A 102 -11.17 -22.48 0.95
CA GLY A 102 -11.77 -23.69 0.42
C GLY A 102 -10.91 -24.96 0.47
N GLY A 103 -10.00 -25.06 1.47
CA GLY A 103 -9.03 -26.15 1.61
C GLY A 103 -7.62 -25.81 1.10
N TYR A 104 -7.45 -24.79 0.27
CA TYR A 104 -6.14 -24.26 -0.07
C TYR A 104 -5.57 -23.47 1.11
N THR A 105 -4.29 -23.64 1.40
CA THR A 105 -3.59 -22.88 2.45
C THR A 105 -2.22 -22.42 2.01
N LYS A 106 -1.81 -21.23 2.44
CA LYS A 106 -0.45 -20.68 2.27
C LYS A 106 0.01 -20.07 3.60
N ASN A 107 1.28 -20.19 3.93
CA ASN A 107 1.89 -19.51 5.07
C ASN A 107 3.29 -19.07 4.65
N GLN A 108 3.42 -17.82 4.26
CA GLN A 108 4.61 -17.28 3.60
C GLN A 108 4.96 -15.91 4.17
N GLU A 109 6.24 -15.63 4.29
CA GLU A 109 6.81 -14.32 4.60
C GLU A 109 7.86 -13.94 3.56
N GLY A 110 7.93 -12.67 3.22
CA GLY A 110 8.97 -12.12 2.35
C GLY A 110 9.67 -10.95 3.02
N PHE A 111 11.00 -10.97 3.01
CA PHE A 111 11.85 -9.94 3.59
C PHE A 111 12.57 -9.20 2.47
N PHE A 112 12.23 -7.92 2.30
CA PHE A 112 12.80 -7.08 1.26
C PHE A 112 14.11 -6.45 1.71
N ASN A 113 15.11 -6.50 0.84
CA ASN A 113 16.32 -5.70 0.96
C ASN A 113 16.43 -4.82 -0.30
N GLN A 114 15.89 -3.61 -0.20
CA GLN A 114 15.87 -2.65 -1.31
C GLN A 114 17.27 -2.18 -1.71
N SER A 115 18.26 -2.20 -0.80
CA SER A 115 19.62 -1.78 -1.10
C SER A 115 20.39 -2.80 -1.94
N THR A 116 20.05 -4.08 -1.82
CA THR A 116 20.65 -5.17 -2.61
C THR A 116 19.73 -5.72 -3.69
N ASN A 117 18.53 -5.13 -3.84
CA ASN A 117 17.52 -5.55 -4.82
C ASN A 117 17.18 -7.04 -4.70
N LYS A 118 16.91 -7.48 -3.46
CA LYS A 118 16.60 -8.87 -3.15
C LYS A 118 15.37 -8.97 -2.24
N VAL A 119 14.67 -10.08 -2.38
CA VAL A 119 13.66 -10.55 -1.42
C VAL A 119 13.99 -11.97 -1.01
N ILE A 120 13.95 -12.23 0.32
CA ILE A 120 14.05 -13.58 0.87
C ILE A 120 12.63 -14.02 1.18
N VAL A 121 12.19 -15.10 0.57
CA VAL A 121 10.85 -15.68 0.74
C VAL A 121 10.96 -16.95 1.56
N LYS A 122 10.24 -17.00 2.68
CA LYS A 122 10.12 -18.18 3.54
C LYS A 122 8.72 -18.75 3.42
N ASP A 123 8.60 -19.97 2.95
CA ASP A 123 7.34 -20.72 2.91
C ASP A 123 7.34 -21.72 4.07
N TYR A 124 6.58 -21.40 5.11
CA TYR A 124 6.52 -22.23 6.33
C TYR A 124 5.69 -23.51 6.14
N LYS A 125 4.76 -23.51 5.18
CA LYS A 125 3.98 -24.71 4.85
C LYS A 125 4.85 -25.77 4.17
N ASN A 126 5.66 -25.34 3.20
CA ASN A 126 6.52 -26.23 2.41
C ASN A 126 7.94 -26.32 3.00
N LYS A 127 8.25 -25.55 4.05
CA LYS A 127 9.57 -25.49 4.70
C LYS A 127 10.69 -25.15 3.71
N THR A 128 10.44 -24.19 2.83
CA THR A 128 11.39 -23.73 1.82
C THR A 128 11.78 -22.26 2.05
N GLU A 129 12.99 -21.90 1.63
CA GLU A 129 13.48 -20.54 1.59
C GLU A 129 14.09 -20.27 0.22
N LYS A 130 13.78 -19.12 -0.36
CA LYS A 130 14.30 -18.67 -1.65
C LYS A 130 14.79 -17.24 -1.54
N THR A 131 15.89 -16.93 -2.23
CA THR A 131 16.32 -15.55 -2.46
C THR A 131 16.11 -15.20 -3.93
N LEU A 132 15.34 -14.15 -4.18
CA LEU A 132 14.97 -13.72 -5.52
C LEU A 132 15.47 -12.29 -5.77
N MET A 133 15.88 -12.00 -7.00
CA MET A 133 16.24 -10.65 -7.43
C MET A 133 14.96 -9.88 -7.74
N ILE A 134 14.90 -8.63 -7.31
CA ILE A 134 13.77 -7.72 -7.55
C ILE A 134 14.27 -6.38 -8.08
N PRO A 135 13.49 -5.65 -8.86
CA PRO A 135 13.77 -4.25 -9.18
C PRO A 135 13.84 -3.36 -7.93
N LYS A 136 14.47 -2.21 -8.05
CA LYS A 136 14.48 -1.20 -6.99
C LYS A 136 13.06 -0.68 -6.72
N ASN A 137 12.75 -0.43 -5.45
CA ASN A 137 11.43 0.06 -4.99
C ASN A 137 10.27 -0.90 -5.29
N THR A 138 10.56 -2.19 -5.45
CA THR A 138 9.52 -3.21 -5.60
C THR A 138 8.62 -3.22 -4.37
N GLN A 139 7.31 -3.22 -4.62
CA GLN A 139 6.26 -3.22 -3.62
C GLN A 139 5.68 -4.63 -3.43
N ASP A 140 5.09 -4.93 -2.27
CA ASP A 140 4.15 -6.04 -2.11
C ASP A 140 2.70 -5.60 -2.44
N ILE A 141 1.73 -6.50 -2.32
CA ILE A 141 0.35 -6.22 -2.69
C ILE A 141 -0.29 -5.10 -1.84
N LEU A 142 -0.04 -5.06 -0.53
CA LEU A 142 -0.58 -4.03 0.35
C LEU A 142 0.19 -2.72 0.20
N SER A 143 1.53 -2.79 0.21
CA SER A 143 2.35 -1.60 0.04
C SER A 143 2.13 -0.94 -1.33
N THR A 144 1.79 -1.69 -2.40
CA THR A 144 1.40 -1.12 -3.70
C THR A 144 0.21 -0.17 -3.56
N PHE A 145 -0.84 -0.56 -2.82
CA PHE A 145 -2.02 0.28 -2.62
C PHE A 145 -1.68 1.59 -1.89
N TYR A 146 -0.90 1.51 -0.81
CA TYR A 146 -0.52 2.67 -0.02
C TYR A 146 0.52 3.55 -0.73
N TYR A 147 1.47 2.97 -1.45
CA TYR A 147 2.42 3.70 -2.28
C TYR A 147 1.73 4.52 -3.38
N LEU A 148 0.71 3.96 -4.03
CA LEU A 148 -0.07 4.67 -5.04
C LEU A 148 -0.80 5.87 -4.46
N ARG A 149 -1.36 5.77 -3.27
CA ARG A 149 -2.05 6.88 -2.59
C ARG A 149 -1.12 8.03 -2.25
N ASN A 150 0.14 7.74 -1.90
CA ASN A 150 1.17 8.74 -1.61
C ASN A 150 2.01 9.14 -2.84
N HIS A 151 1.66 8.63 -4.03
CA HIS A 151 2.48 8.90 -5.21
C HIS A 151 2.43 10.39 -5.60
N PRO A 152 3.58 11.11 -5.72
CA PRO A 152 3.63 12.57 -5.85
C PRO A 152 2.95 13.11 -7.10
N ASN A 153 2.67 12.25 -8.07
CA ASN A 153 1.98 12.61 -9.31
C ASN A 153 0.52 12.13 -9.38
N ILE A 154 -0.03 11.54 -8.30
CA ILE A 154 -1.37 10.95 -8.36
C ILE A 154 -2.44 11.99 -8.74
N ASP A 155 -2.35 13.19 -8.19
CA ASP A 155 -3.31 14.27 -8.46
C ASP A 155 -3.05 15.02 -9.78
N LYS A 156 -1.88 14.79 -10.40
CA LYS A 156 -1.45 15.46 -11.63
C LYS A 156 -1.71 14.63 -12.88
N LEU A 157 -2.17 13.39 -12.73
CA LEU A 157 -2.44 12.50 -13.84
C LEU A 157 -3.53 13.06 -14.77
N LYS A 158 -3.26 13.00 -16.06
CA LYS A 158 -4.25 13.27 -17.12
C LYS A 158 -4.92 11.98 -17.56
N VAL A 159 -6.13 12.10 -18.07
CA VAL A 159 -6.87 10.94 -18.60
C VAL A 159 -6.02 10.18 -19.62
N GLY A 160 -5.87 8.88 -19.39
CA GLY A 160 -5.04 7.99 -20.21
C GLY A 160 -3.63 7.77 -19.70
N GLU A 161 -3.10 8.64 -18.82
CA GLU A 161 -1.80 8.44 -18.17
C GLU A 161 -1.85 7.33 -17.11
N ALA A 162 -0.71 6.71 -16.83
CA ALA A 162 -0.61 5.62 -15.88
C ALA A 162 0.65 5.72 -15.00
N ILE A 163 0.53 5.28 -13.76
CA ILE A 163 1.65 4.99 -12.86
C ILE A 163 1.96 3.51 -12.97
N ALA A 164 3.22 3.15 -13.18
CA ALA A 164 3.70 1.78 -13.23
C ALA A 164 4.55 1.48 -11.98
N ILE A 165 4.28 0.35 -11.34
CA ILE A 165 4.96 -0.10 -10.12
C ILE A 165 5.40 -1.54 -10.33
N ASP A 166 6.62 -1.87 -9.92
CA ASP A 166 7.07 -3.25 -9.82
C ASP A 166 6.48 -3.85 -8.54
N MET A 167 5.59 -4.83 -8.69
CA MET A 167 4.91 -5.51 -7.58
C MET A 167 5.36 -6.96 -7.49
N PHE A 168 5.82 -7.36 -6.31
CA PHE A 168 6.21 -8.73 -6.00
C PHE A 168 5.01 -9.51 -5.45
N PHE A 169 4.66 -10.58 -6.12
CA PHE A 169 3.56 -11.46 -5.72
C PHE A 169 3.79 -12.88 -6.27
N ASP A 170 3.54 -13.92 -5.45
CA ASP A 170 3.73 -15.33 -5.80
C ASP A 170 5.11 -15.66 -6.41
N ASP A 171 6.18 -15.19 -5.74
CA ASP A 171 7.58 -15.38 -6.11
C ASP A 171 7.99 -14.72 -7.44
N GLU A 172 7.17 -13.82 -7.97
CA GLU A 172 7.43 -13.10 -9.23
C GLU A 172 7.28 -11.59 -9.05
N THR A 173 8.02 -10.84 -9.88
CA THR A 173 7.82 -9.38 -9.99
C THR A 173 7.11 -9.07 -11.30
N THR A 174 5.96 -8.41 -11.20
CA THR A 174 5.17 -7.97 -12.35
C THR A 174 5.04 -6.45 -12.35
N LYS A 175 4.92 -5.84 -13.55
CA LYS A 175 4.59 -4.42 -13.68
C LYS A 175 3.09 -4.21 -13.52
N PHE A 176 2.70 -3.75 -12.34
CA PHE A 176 1.34 -3.27 -12.10
C PHE A 176 1.18 -1.85 -12.64
N LYS A 177 0.08 -1.57 -13.34
CA LYS A 177 -0.22 -0.25 -13.91
C LYS A 177 -1.56 0.26 -13.42
N LEU A 178 -1.55 1.42 -12.77
CA LEU A 178 -2.77 2.18 -12.47
C LEU A 178 -2.95 3.25 -13.53
N LYS A 179 -3.99 3.12 -14.37
CA LYS A 179 -4.34 4.08 -15.41
C LYS A 179 -5.44 5.03 -14.92
N PHE A 180 -5.22 6.32 -15.04
CA PHE A 180 -6.24 7.32 -14.74
C PHE A 180 -7.25 7.40 -15.90
N ILE A 181 -8.51 7.12 -15.60
CA ILE A 181 -9.59 7.11 -16.61
C ILE A 181 -10.51 8.32 -16.51
N GLY A 182 -10.44 9.08 -15.42
CA GLY A 182 -11.25 10.30 -15.25
C GLY A 182 -11.67 10.49 -13.80
N ARG A 183 -12.40 11.59 -13.58
CA ARG A 183 -13.06 11.90 -12.30
C ARG A 183 -14.56 11.91 -12.54
N GLU A 184 -15.31 11.34 -11.62
CA GLU A 184 -16.76 11.31 -11.68
C GLU A 184 -17.38 11.37 -10.29
N ASN A 185 -18.60 11.85 -10.20
CA ASN A 185 -19.35 11.80 -8.96
C ASN A 185 -19.96 10.41 -8.77
N ILE A 186 -19.62 9.77 -7.67
CA ILE A 186 -20.13 8.43 -7.33
C ILE A 186 -21.24 8.56 -6.30
N THR A 187 -22.42 8.00 -6.59
CA THR A 187 -23.51 7.91 -5.61
C THR A 187 -23.27 6.72 -4.68
N THR A 188 -23.12 7.00 -3.42
CA THR A 188 -22.93 6.00 -2.36
C THR A 188 -24.08 6.02 -1.37
N LYS A 189 -24.11 5.05 -0.44
CA LYS A 189 -25.04 5.07 0.70
C LYS A 189 -24.83 6.25 1.67
N PHE A 190 -23.71 6.95 1.55
CA PHE A 190 -23.37 8.14 2.36
C PHE A 190 -23.62 9.45 1.59
N GLY A 191 -24.19 9.37 0.38
CA GLY A 191 -24.40 10.51 -0.51
C GLY A 191 -23.51 10.47 -1.75
N VAL A 192 -23.51 11.59 -2.47
CA VAL A 192 -22.66 11.78 -3.64
C VAL A 192 -21.25 12.16 -3.19
N VAL A 193 -20.25 11.44 -3.69
CA VAL A 193 -18.82 11.68 -3.43
C VAL A 193 -18.16 12.00 -4.78
N PRO A 194 -17.33 13.08 -4.88
CA PRO A 194 -16.62 13.45 -6.09
C PRO A 194 -15.43 12.51 -6.37
#